data_85fe6126e356de2188b1f1a1151fa196
#
_entry.id   85fe6126e356de2188b1f1a1151fa196
#
_cell.length_a   1.000
_cell.length_b   1.000
_cell.length_c   1.000
_cell.angle_alpha   90.00
_cell.angle_beta   90.00
_cell.angle_gamma   90.00
#
_symmetry.space_group_name_H-M   'P 1'
#
loop_
_entity.id
_entity.type
_entity.pdbx_description
1 polymer ?
#
loop_
_entity_poly.entity_id
_entity_poly.type
_entity_poly.pdbx_seq_one_letter_code
_entity_poly.pdbx_strand_id
1 'polypeptide(L)'
;FVGEFMNIFECKTREEIDNKIKEIKRIDPKFSINTSNESHEMLFVMEINEEVIGYSIISPGKNTEMKCIYIYPQIRNNGYGTKLVSFVINSIINYGYDSIVVKEHPKMNNFLEKLNFLRVGDDYLIKNLSIRKKKEKKLVLLAFFSFGLNILLASMKIIFGKIFFSSSLLADGFNSFTDSITNFLVIIGLKVGNKTEDKNHPFGYGKLESVFSVIIGAFIVMTAFDIIISSIKKIIDGSDNINVTPILILITLISITIKIIQYSSIRITLKKEKSLLMKSLLKDYKMDILITTSVLIGIILSKYISHVFDVIVGLLVSLYIFKEGYELISEHAKILLDNQDEKLLDEIKQMILEFEEIENAHDYHMTQSGE
;
A
#
# COMPACT_ATOMS: atom_id res chain seq x y z
N PHE A 1 21.72 15.80 14.79
CA PHE A 1 20.42 16.28 14.31
C PHE A 1 19.34 15.63 15.13
N VAL A 2 18.76 16.36 16.07
CA VAL A 2 17.41 16.08 16.56
C VAL A 2 16.57 16.05 15.29
N GLY A 3 15.91 14.93 14.98
CA GLY A 3 15.17 14.77 13.73
C GLY A 3 14.32 15.99 13.51
N GLU A 4 14.50 16.69 12.39
CA GLU A 4 13.68 17.84 12.01
C GLU A 4 12.25 17.36 11.92
N PHE A 5 11.45 17.63 12.95
CA PHE A 5 10.04 17.28 12.96
C PHE A 5 9.32 18.22 12.00
N MET A 6 9.15 17.72 10.77
CA MET A 6 8.45 18.46 9.73
C MET A 6 6.97 18.15 9.81
N ASN A 7 6.16 19.18 10.00
CA ASN A 7 4.72 19.09 10.00
C ASN A 7 4.12 19.95 8.88
N ILE A 8 3.11 19.42 8.17
CA ILE A 8 2.33 20.18 7.18
C ILE A 8 0.86 19.98 7.54
N PHE A 9 0.16 21.07 7.77
CA PHE A 9 -1.25 21.03 8.17
C PHE A 9 -2.05 22.19 7.58
N GLU A 10 -3.35 22.06 7.63
CA GLU A 10 -4.31 23.09 7.27
C GLU A 10 -4.80 23.79 8.53
N CYS A 11 -4.76 25.11 8.54
CA CYS A 11 -5.41 25.93 9.59
C CYS A 11 -6.91 25.96 9.32
N LYS A 12 -7.68 25.25 10.14
CA LYS A 12 -9.15 25.08 9.93
C LYS A 12 -9.98 26.11 10.67
N THR A 13 -9.47 26.65 11.76
CA THR A 13 -10.18 27.62 12.59
C THR A 13 -9.59 29.01 12.40
N ARG A 14 -10.41 30.04 12.66
CA ARG A 14 -9.97 31.43 12.59
C ARG A 14 -8.87 31.72 13.62
N GLU A 15 -8.97 31.12 14.79
CA GLU A 15 -7.97 31.23 15.85
C GLU A 15 -6.60 30.64 15.43
N GLU A 16 -6.60 29.47 14.78
CA GLU A 16 -5.38 28.87 14.21
C GLU A 16 -4.76 29.77 13.15
N ILE A 17 -5.58 30.34 12.26
CA ILE A 17 -5.10 31.27 11.22
C ILE A 17 -4.50 32.51 11.86
N ASP A 18 -5.19 33.15 12.81
CA ASP A 18 -4.73 34.39 13.47
C ASP A 18 -3.43 34.17 14.25
N ASN A 19 -3.26 32.99 14.88
CA ASN A 19 -2.02 32.65 15.56
C ASN A 19 -0.86 32.47 14.57
N LYS A 20 -1.07 31.83 13.45
CA LYS A 20 -0.02 31.61 12.44
C LYS A 20 0.29 32.83 11.57
N ILE A 21 -0.63 33.78 11.43
CA ILE A 21 -0.37 35.06 10.69
C ILE A 21 0.86 35.80 11.23
N LYS A 22 1.02 35.82 12.55
CA LYS A 22 2.16 36.54 13.17
C LYS A 22 3.50 35.84 12.83
N GLU A 23 3.52 34.54 12.82
CA GLU A 23 4.71 33.75 12.48
C GLU A 23 5.03 33.88 11.00
N ILE A 24 4.01 33.70 10.13
CA ILE A 24 4.16 33.85 8.68
C ILE A 24 4.68 35.22 8.28
N LYS A 25 4.19 36.29 8.90
CA LYS A 25 4.66 37.68 8.63
C LYS A 25 6.11 37.92 9.00
N ARG A 26 6.72 37.07 9.85
CA ARG A 26 8.17 37.14 10.14
C ARG A 26 9.00 36.63 8.95
N ILE A 27 8.52 35.66 8.22
CA ILE A 27 9.22 35.10 7.07
C ILE A 27 8.81 35.73 5.74
N ASP A 28 7.58 36.22 5.66
CA ASP A 28 7.06 36.99 4.52
C ASP A 28 6.21 38.18 4.95
N PRO A 29 6.80 39.40 5.03
CA PRO A 29 6.09 40.62 5.40
C PRO A 29 4.94 41.01 4.45
N LYS A 30 4.91 40.45 3.21
CA LYS A 30 3.87 40.72 2.21
C LYS A 30 2.67 39.79 2.34
N PHE A 31 2.69 38.87 3.31
CA PHE A 31 1.61 37.91 3.53
C PHE A 31 0.27 38.61 3.74
N SER A 32 -0.74 38.18 2.99
CA SER A 32 -2.13 38.61 3.16
C SER A 32 -3.04 37.39 2.86
N ILE A 33 -4.07 37.24 3.68
CA ILE A 33 -5.11 36.23 3.49
C ILE A 33 -6.47 36.86 3.70
N ASN A 34 -7.44 36.49 2.87
CA ASN A 34 -8.80 36.97 3.00
C ASN A 34 -9.61 36.00 3.88
N THR A 35 -9.95 36.47 5.07
CA THR A 35 -10.74 35.72 6.07
C THR A 35 -12.21 36.14 6.10
N SER A 36 -12.70 36.91 5.11
CA SER A 36 -14.11 37.34 5.05
C SER A 36 -15.06 36.15 4.82
N ASN A 37 -16.27 36.25 5.35
CA ASN A 37 -17.28 35.16 5.31
C ASN A 37 -17.72 34.72 3.90
N GLU A 38 -17.41 35.50 2.86
CA GLU A 38 -17.81 35.23 1.48
C GLU A 38 -16.78 34.44 0.66
N SER A 39 -15.51 34.40 1.10
CA SER A 39 -14.47 33.63 0.43
C SER A 39 -13.52 33.03 1.48
N HIS A 40 -13.85 31.84 1.97
CA HIS A 40 -12.96 31.12 2.89
C HIS A 40 -11.71 30.64 2.13
N GLU A 41 -10.63 31.40 2.19
CA GLU A 41 -9.34 30.92 1.74
C GLU A 41 -8.80 29.90 2.74
N MET A 42 -8.27 28.79 2.22
CA MET A 42 -7.62 27.75 3.01
C MET A 42 -6.15 28.07 3.16
N LEU A 43 -5.66 28.06 4.39
CA LEU A 43 -4.26 28.26 4.72
C LEU A 43 -3.61 26.92 5.07
N PHE A 44 -2.59 26.55 4.32
CA PHE A 44 -1.73 25.40 4.60
C PHE A 44 -0.38 25.91 5.09
N VAL A 45 0.10 25.39 6.20
CA VAL A 45 1.35 25.80 6.84
C VAL A 45 2.30 24.62 6.90
N MET A 46 3.58 24.89 6.64
CA MET A 46 4.66 23.93 6.80
C MET A 46 5.61 24.42 7.88
N GLU A 47 5.90 23.57 8.84
CA GLU A 47 6.77 23.83 9.98
C GLU A 47 7.90 22.80 10.06
N ILE A 48 9.03 23.24 10.59
CA ILE A 48 10.12 22.39 11.07
C ILE A 48 10.42 22.81 12.51
N ASN A 49 10.37 21.86 13.46
CA ASN A 49 10.60 22.11 14.89
C ASN A 49 9.72 23.26 15.44
N GLU A 50 8.44 23.30 15.05
CA GLU A 50 7.45 24.32 15.40
C GLU A 50 7.69 25.73 14.79
N GLU A 51 8.73 25.90 13.98
CA GLU A 51 8.97 27.14 13.25
C GLU A 51 8.37 27.09 11.85
N VAL A 52 7.60 28.11 11.47
CA VAL A 52 7.00 28.20 10.13
C VAL A 52 8.09 28.44 9.10
N ILE A 53 8.20 27.54 8.13
CA ILE A 53 9.16 27.60 7.03
C ILE A 53 8.54 27.85 5.66
N GLY A 54 7.23 27.67 5.56
CA GLY A 54 6.51 27.88 4.31
C GLY A 54 5.00 27.81 4.49
N TYR A 55 4.27 28.28 3.47
CA TYR A 55 2.82 28.28 3.46
C TYR A 55 2.25 28.23 2.04
N SER A 56 0.99 27.87 1.93
CA SER A 56 0.22 27.95 0.69
C SER A 56 -1.20 28.45 0.97
N ILE A 57 -1.73 29.30 0.09
CA ILE A 57 -3.10 29.84 0.17
C ILE A 57 -3.88 29.32 -1.01
N ILE A 58 -5.02 28.70 -0.73
CA ILE A 58 -5.95 28.15 -1.71
C ILE A 58 -7.28 28.88 -1.61
N SER A 59 -7.76 29.37 -2.74
CA SER A 59 -9.12 29.92 -2.86
C SER A 59 -10.02 28.81 -3.41
N PRO A 60 -10.94 28.26 -2.59
CA PRO A 60 -11.87 27.25 -3.04
C PRO A 60 -12.90 27.82 -4.00
N GLY A 61 -13.29 27.04 -5.02
CA GLY A 61 -14.27 27.48 -6.00
C GLY A 61 -14.46 26.44 -7.11
N LYS A 62 -15.26 26.77 -8.12
CA LYS A 62 -15.43 25.93 -9.31
C LYS A 62 -14.08 25.65 -10.00
N ASN A 63 -13.21 26.64 -10.00
CA ASN A 63 -11.81 26.50 -10.36
C ASN A 63 -11.01 26.86 -9.07
N THR A 64 -10.64 25.85 -8.32
CA THR A 64 -9.85 26.03 -7.09
C THR A 64 -8.51 26.64 -7.45
N GLU A 65 -8.21 27.83 -6.94
CA GLU A 65 -7.00 28.57 -7.28
C GLU A 65 -5.97 28.49 -6.14
N MET A 66 -4.75 28.11 -6.48
CA MET A 66 -3.61 28.22 -5.60
C MET A 66 -3.01 29.63 -5.77
N LYS A 67 -3.36 30.53 -4.85
CA LYS A 67 -2.96 31.95 -4.92
C LYS A 67 -1.50 32.16 -4.57
N CYS A 68 -0.97 31.38 -3.64
CA CYS A 68 0.38 31.51 -3.16
C CYS A 68 1.01 30.19 -2.77
N ILE A 69 2.30 30.04 -3.07
CA ILE A 69 3.19 29.03 -2.50
C ILE A 69 4.44 29.79 -2.07
N TYR A 70 4.77 29.69 -0.81
CA TYR A 70 5.95 30.35 -0.27
C TYR A 70 6.80 29.37 0.54
N ILE A 71 8.10 29.35 0.30
CA ILE A 71 9.10 28.66 1.12
C ILE A 71 10.17 29.69 1.48
N TYR A 72 10.58 29.68 2.73
CA TYR A 72 11.62 30.58 3.23
C TYR A 72 12.88 30.52 2.35
N PRO A 73 13.41 31.65 1.88
CA PRO A 73 14.44 31.68 0.84
C PRO A 73 15.69 30.87 1.15
N GLN A 74 16.12 30.82 2.41
CA GLN A 74 17.36 30.15 2.83
C GLN A 74 17.31 28.63 2.73
N ILE A 75 16.10 28.03 2.74
CA ILE A 75 15.90 26.58 2.70
C ILE A 75 15.29 26.09 1.39
N ARG A 76 15.21 26.94 0.37
CA ARG A 76 14.75 26.55 -0.97
C ARG A 76 15.68 25.52 -1.59
N ASN A 77 15.17 24.79 -2.59
CA ASN A 77 15.85 23.72 -3.33
C ASN A 77 16.07 22.41 -2.56
N ASN A 78 15.62 22.30 -1.31
CA ASN A 78 15.68 21.09 -0.48
C ASN A 78 14.40 20.21 -0.57
N GLY A 79 13.58 20.41 -1.61
CA GLY A 79 12.38 19.60 -1.83
C GLY A 79 11.14 20.01 -1.03
N TYR A 80 11.22 20.97 -0.11
CA TYR A 80 10.10 21.40 0.75
C TYR A 80 8.91 21.94 -0.06
N GLY A 81 9.15 22.69 -1.13
CA GLY A 81 8.09 23.16 -2.02
C GLY A 81 7.30 22.01 -2.65
N THR A 82 7.98 20.94 -3.06
CA THR A 82 7.35 19.73 -3.60
C THR A 82 6.47 19.04 -2.56
N LYS A 83 6.97 18.91 -1.31
CA LYS A 83 6.22 18.31 -0.21
C LYS A 83 4.96 19.13 0.12
N LEU A 84 5.09 20.45 0.24
CA LEU A 84 3.97 21.36 0.50
C LEU A 84 2.90 21.25 -0.60
N VAL A 85 3.29 21.36 -1.87
CA VAL A 85 2.34 21.27 -3.00
C VAL A 85 1.68 19.91 -3.06
N SER A 86 2.42 18.84 -2.79
CA SER A 86 1.85 17.47 -2.78
C SER A 86 0.82 17.31 -1.67
N PHE A 87 1.08 17.83 -0.47
CA PHE A 87 0.12 17.84 0.64
C PHE A 87 -1.14 18.62 0.29
N VAL A 88 -0.98 19.84 -0.23
CA VAL A 88 -2.10 20.69 -0.67
C VAL A 88 -2.95 19.99 -1.73
N ILE A 89 -2.32 19.40 -2.76
CA ILE A 89 -3.03 18.65 -3.80
C ILE A 89 -3.84 17.50 -3.20
N ASN A 90 -3.27 16.73 -2.28
CA ASN A 90 -3.97 15.64 -1.63
C ASN A 90 -5.16 16.14 -0.79
N SER A 91 -5.00 17.22 -0.04
CA SER A 91 -6.08 17.85 0.72
C SER A 91 -7.20 18.34 -0.17
N ILE A 92 -6.89 19.01 -1.27
CA ILE A 92 -7.87 19.50 -2.26
C ILE A 92 -8.64 18.33 -2.92
N ILE A 93 -7.95 17.20 -3.21
CA ILE A 93 -8.60 15.98 -3.70
C ILE A 93 -9.58 15.44 -2.65
N ASN A 94 -9.19 15.41 -1.37
CA ASN A 94 -10.04 14.93 -0.26
C ASN A 94 -11.28 15.80 -0.07
N TYR A 95 -11.17 17.11 -0.26
CA TYR A 95 -12.32 18.02 -0.26
C TYR A 95 -13.22 17.89 -1.49
N GLY A 96 -12.80 17.12 -2.48
CA GLY A 96 -13.65 16.79 -3.63
C GLY A 96 -13.48 17.70 -4.83
N TYR A 97 -12.53 18.60 -4.84
CA TYR A 97 -12.27 19.47 -5.99
C TYR A 97 -11.61 18.72 -7.13
N ASP A 98 -11.98 19.07 -8.37
CA ASP A 98 -11.60 18.36 -9.58
C ASP A 98 -10.37 18.95 -10.31
N SER A 99 -9.99 20.16 -9.97
CA SER A 99 -8.83 20.83 -10.56
C SER A 99 -8.23 21.85 -9.61
N ILE A 100 -6.96 22.13 -9.80
CA ILE A 100 -6.26 23.22 -9.15
C ILE A 100 -5.59 24.08 -10.24
N VAL A 101 -5.78 25.38 -10.14
CA VAL A 101 -5.29 26.39 -11.07
C VAL A 101 -4.25 27.25 -10.36
N VAL A 102 -3.18 27.57 -11.04
CA VAL A 102 -2.15 28.48 -10.53
C VAL A 102 -1.91 29.56 -11.58
N LYS A 103 -1.91 30.82 -11.16
CA LYS A 103 -1.57 31.93 -12.05
C LYS A 103 -0.11 31.80 -12.47
N GLU A 104 0.16 32.02 -13.75
CA GLU A 104 1.51 31.91 -14.28
C GLU A 104 2.47 32.90 -13.60
N HIS A 105 3.62 32.37 -13.19
CA HIS A 105 4.71 33.18 -12.65
C HIS A 105 6.05 32.65 -13.15
N PRO A 106 6.86 33.46 -13.85
CA PRO A 106 8.06 33.00 -14.54
C PRO A 106 9.03 32.15 -13.70
N LYS A 107 9.15 32.49 -12.39
CA LYS A 107 10.03 31.76 -11.45
C LYS A 107 9.47 30.43 -10.97
N MET A 108 8.17 30.17 -11.16
CA MET A 108 7.50 28.97 -10.65
C MET A 108 7.10 27.98 -11.76
N ASN A 109 7.03 28.42 -13.00
CA ASN A 109 6.54 27.61 -14.12
C ASN A 109 7.29 26.27 -14.22
N ASN A 110 8.62 26.30 -14.29
CA ASN A 110 9.44 25.10 -14.36
C ASN A 110 9.24 24.15 -13.17
N PHE A 111 8.98 24.67 -11.99
CA PHE A 111 8.70 23.89 -10.79
C PHE A 111 7.32 23.22 -10.89
N LEU A 112 6.29 23.95 -11.31
CA LEU A 112 4.94 23.45 -11.43
C LEU A 112 4.81 22.45 -12.60
N GLU A 113 5.50 22.67 -13.72
CA GLU A 113 5.56 21.72 -14.85
C GLU A 113 6.17 20.36 -14.43
N LYS A 114 7.24 20.37 -13.59
CA LYS A 114 7.79 19.14 -12.99
C LYS A 114 6.77 18.39 -12.11
N LEU A 115 5.79 19.11 -11.56
CA LEU A 115 4.68 18.53 -10.79
C LEU A 115 3.46 18.18 -11.67
N ASN A 116 3.64 18.15 -13.00
CA ASN A 116 2.59 17.85 -14.00
C ASN A 116 1.42 18.83 -14.01
N PHE A 117 1.70 20.12 -13.78
CA PHE A 117 0.78 21.17 -14.17
C PHE A 117 0.92 21.45 -15.65
N LEU A 118 -0.19 21.60 -16.34
CA LEU A 118 -0.23 21.86 -17.78
C LEU A 118 -0.60 23.34 -18.01
N ARG A 119 0.10 23.99 -18.94
CA ARG A 119 -0.20 25.36 -19.35
C ARG A 119 -1.52 25.40 -20.12
N VAL A 120 -2.37 26.34 -19.72
CA VAL A 120 -3.66 26.59 -20.40
C VAL A 120 -3.82 28.09 -20.65
N GLY A 121 -3.70 28.50 -21.90
CA GLY A 121 -3.61 29.90 -22.27
C GLY A 121 -2.27 30.53 -21.90
N ASP A 122 -2.24 31.84 -21.85
CA ASP A 122 -1.01 32.61 -21.58
C ASP A 122 -0.80 32.95 -20.08
N ASP A 123 -1.83 32.71 -19.23
CA ASP A 123 -1.84 33.23 -17.85
C ASP A 123 -1.92 32.17 -16.75
N TYR A 124 -2.25 30.90 -17.10
CA TYR A 124 -2.54 29.88 -16.07
C TYR A 124 -1.94 28.52 -16.34
N LEU A 125 -1.53 27.84 -15.25
CA LEU A 125 -1.21 26.44 -15.22
C LEU A 125 -2.33 25.67 -14.49
N ILE A 126 -2.81 24.57 -15.08
CA ILE A 126 -3.88 23.76 -14.53
C ILE A 126 -3.40 22.34 -14.27
N LYS A 127 -3.75 21.80 -13.09
CA LYS A 127 -3.64 20.38 -12.81
C LYS A 127 -5.03 19.78 -12.63
N ASN A 128 -5.41 18.91 -13.56
CA ASN A 128 -6.67 18.18 -13.46
C ASN A 128 -6.56 17.03 -12.47
N LEU A 129 -7.33 17.09 -11.39
CA LEU A 129 -7.36 16.12 -10.30
C LEU A 129 -8.42 15.05 -10.50
N SER A 130 -9.45 15.32 -11.32
CA SER A 130 -10.57 14.40 -11.55
C SER A 130 -10.12 13.10 -12.23
N ILE A 131 -9.12 13.17 -13.12
CA ILE A 131 -8.57 12.01 -13.80
C ILE A 131 -7.90 11.08 -12.77
N ARG A 132 -7.14 11.62 -11.84
CA ARG A 132 -6.49 10.86 -10.77
C ARG A 132 -7.52 10.21 -9.84
N LYS A 133 -8.52 10.96 -9.41
CA LYS A 133 -9.60 10.47 -8.53
C LYS A 133 -10.44 9.36 -9.18
N LYS A 134 -10.79 9.51 -10.48
CA LYS A 134 -11.48 8.46 -11.25
C LYS A 134 -10.61 7.20 -11.40
N LYS A 135 -9.31 7.37 -11.63
CA LYS A 135 -8.37 6.25 -11.72
C LYS A 135 -8.23 5.52 -10.39
N GLU A 136 -7.99 6.23 -9.29
CA GLU A 136 -7.88 5.65 -7.95
C GLU A 136 -9.15 4.89 -7.56
N LYS A 137 -10.35 5.48 -7.77
CA LYS A 137 -11.62 4.79 -7.54
C LYS A 137 -11.77 3.53 -8.39
N LYS A 138 -11.34 3.56 -9.66
CA LYS A 138 -11.39 2.39 -10.54
C LYS A 138 -10.43 1.29 -10.07
N LEU A 139 -9.23 1.65 -9.61
CA LEU A 139 -8.26 0.70 -9.07
C LEU A 139 -8.76 0.05 -7.78
N VAL A 140 -9.31 0.85 -6.86
CA VAL A 140 -9.91 0.36 -5.61
C VAL A 140 -11.09 -0.57 -5.92
N LEU A 141 -11.97 -0.20 -6.86
CA LEU A 141 -13.10 -1.05 -7.26
C LEU A 141 -12.63 -2.38 -7.88
N LEU A 142 -11.60 -2.34 -8.74
CA LEU A 142 -10.99 -3.53 -9.32
C LEU A 142 -10.38 -4.44 -8.23
N ALA A 143 -9.70 -3.86 -7.25
CA ALA A 143 -9.12 -4.61 -6.12
C ALA A 143 -10.20 -5.29 -5.28
N PHE A 144 -11.28 -4.58 -4.94
CA PHE A 144 -12.42 -5.17 -4.21
C PHE A 144 -13.14 -6.27 -4.99
N PHE A 145 -13.35 -6.06 -6.29
CA PHE A 145 -13.95 -7.09 -7.14
C PHE A 145 -13.05 -8.33 -7.24
N SER A 146 -11.75 -8.13 -7.41
CA SER A 146 -10.76 -9.19 -7.44
C SER A 146 -10.70 -9.98 -6.13
N PHE A 147 -10.75 -9.26 -5.00
CA PHE A 147 -10.83 -9.85 -3.66
C PHE A 147 -12.07 -10.73 -3.50
N GLY A 148 -13.26 -10.21 -3.81
CA GLY A 148 -14.50 -10.97 -3.72
C GLY A 148 -14.49 -12.23 -4.59
N LEU A 149 -13.94 -12.13 -5.80
CA LEU A 149 -13.80 -13.26 -6.72
C LEU A 149 -12.81 -14.30 -6.20
N ASN A 150 -11.70 -13.88 -5.60
CA ASN A 150 -10.71 -14.78 -5.00
C ASN A 150 -11.29 -15.54 -3.80
N ILE A 151 -12.04 -14.88 -2.92
CA ILE A 151 -12.75 -15.54 -1.80
C ILE A 151 -13.75 -16.57 -2.30
N LEU A 152 -14.52 -16.23 -3.35
CA LEU A 152 -15.46 -17.17 -3.95
C LEU A 152 -14.74 -18.40 -4.50
N LEU A 153 -13.66 -18.23 -5.27
CA LEU A 153 -12.86 -19.31 -5.81
C LEU A 153 -12.22 -20.15 -4.72
N ALA A 154 -11.64 -19.54 -3.70
CA ALA A 154 -11.07 -20.22 -2.55
C ALA A 154 -12.12 -21.10 -1.84
N SER A 155 -13.29 -20.53 -1.55
CA SER A 155 -14.40 -21.24 -0.91
C SER A 155 -14.86 -22.45 -1.75
N MET A 156 -15.02 -22.27 -3.07
CA MET A 156 -15.36 -23.38 -3.97
C MET A 156 -14.29 -24.48 -3.94
N LYS A 157 -13.01 -24.13 -4.08
CA LYS A 157 -11.91 -25.11 -4.04
C LYS A 157 -11.89 -25.88 -2.71
N ILE A 158 -12.05 -25.21 -1.56
CA ILE A 158 -12.05 -25.83 -0.23
C ILE A 158 -13.24 -26.77 -0.09
N ILE A 159 -14.45 -26.32 -0.44
CA ILE A 159 -15.68 -27.13 -0.32
C ILE A 159 -15.59 -28.37 -1.21
N PHE A 160 -15.27 -28.19 -2.48
CA PHE A 160 -15.19 -29.32 -3.42
C PHE A 160 -13.97 -30.19 -3.19
N GLY A 161 -12.84 -29.64 -2.73
CA GLY A 161 -11.68 -30.41 -2.28
C GLY A 161 -12.03 -31.37 -1.14
N LYS A 162 -12.83 -30.90 -0.16
CA LYS A 162 -13.35 -31.75 0.93
C LYS A 162 -14.34 -32.79 0.43
N ILE A 163 -15.34 -32.41 -0.36
CA ILE A 163 -16.41 -33.33 -0.83
C ILE A 163 -15.85 -34.45 -1.68
N PHE A 164 -14.85 -34.16 -2.53
CA PHE A 164 -14.26 -35.11 -3.44
C PHE A 164 -12.95 -35.75 -2.94
N PHE A 165 -12.56 -35.45 -1.69
CA PHE A 165 -11.36 -35.94 -1.03
C PHE A 165 -10.04 -35.61 -1.77
N SER A 166 -10.02 -34.50 -2.56
CA SER A 166 -8.83 -34.04 -3.25
C SER A 166 -7.95 -33.19 -2.32
N SER A 167 -6.78 -33.73 -1.98
CA SER A 167 -5.79 -33.03 -1.14
C SER A 167 -5.17 -31.86 -1.85
N SER A 168 -4.92 -31.97 -3.16
CA SER A 168 -4.32 -30.89 -3.95
C SER A 168 -5.28 -29.72 -4.12
N LEU A 169 -6.58 -29.97 -4.42
CA LEU A 169 -7.56 -28.90 -4.56
C LEU A 169 -7.85 -28.23 -3.23
N LEU A 170 -7.86 -28.98 -2.13
CA LEU A 170 -8.01 -28.45 -0.79
C LEU A 170 -6.86 -27.50 -0.44
N ALA A 171 -5.61 -27.91 -0.67
CA ALA A 171 -4.43 -27.10 -0.46
C ALA A 171 -4.44 -25.82 -1.33
N ASP A 172 -4.76 -25.95 -2.64
CA ASP A 172 -4.89 -24.80 -3.54
C ASP A 172 -6.02 -23.82 -3.11
N GLY A 173 -7.11 -24.35 -2.53
CA GLY A 173 -8.17 -23.56 -1.94
C GLY A 173 -7.68 -22.72 -0.76
N PHE A 174 -6.92 -23.32 0.15
CA PHE A 174 -6.32 -22.60 1.29
C PHE A 174 -5.25 -21.60 0.83
N ASN A 175 -4.43 -21.93 -0.17
CA ASN A 175 -3.52 -20.97 -0.78
C ASN A 175 -4.26 -19.71 -1.27
N SER A 176 -5.29 -19.89 -2.09
CA SER A 176 -6.10 -18.78 -2.61
C SER A 176 -6.81 -17.98 -1.50
N PHE A 177 -7.17 -18.64 -0.39
CA PHE A 177 -7.75 -17.97 0.79
C PHE A 177 -6.71 -17.12 1.53
N THR A 178 -5.50 -17.66 1.72
CA THR A 178 -4.35 -16.95 2.31
C THR A 178 -4.02 -15.68 1.54
N ASP A 179 -3.87 -15.76 0.22
CA ASP A 179 -3.62 -14.61 -0.65
C ASP A 179 -4.71 -13.54 -0.52
N SER A 180 -5.97 -13.98 -0.42
CA SER A 180 -7.09 -13.07 -0.24
C SER A 180 -7.02 -12.34 1.09
N ILE A 181 -6.69 -13.02 2.18
CA ILE A 181 -6.53 -12.42 3.51
C ILE A 181 -5.36 -11.44 3.52
N THR A 182 -4.21 -11.83 2.96
CA THR A 182 -3.02 -10.96 2.89
C THR A 182 -3.33 -9.68 2.12
N ASN A 183 -3.99 -9.77 0.97
CA ASN A 183 -4.43 -8.61 0.21
C ASN A 183 -5.42 -7.72 0.98
N PHE A 184 -6.31 -8.30 1.79
CA PHE A 184 -7.22 -7.57 2.64
C PHE A 184 -6.50 -6.84 3.78
N LEU A 185 -5.46 -7.45 4.36
CA LEU A 185 -4.61 -6.82 5.37
C LEU A 185 -3.89 -5.58 4.83
N VAL A 186 -3.36 -5.65 3.62
CA VAL A 186 -2.74 -4.49 2.96
C VAL A 186 -3.74 -3.33 2.86
N ILE A 187 -5.01 -3.62 2.50
CA ILE A 187 -6.06 -2.59 2.43
C ILE A 187 -6.36 -1.98 3.81
N ILE A 188 -6.40 -2.81 4.86
CA ILE A 188 -6.60 -2.35 6.25
C ILE A 188 -5.38 -1.56 6.71
N GLY A 189 -4.17 -2.06 6.48
CA GLY A 189 -2.91 -1.41 6.85
C GLY A 189 -2.80 -0.02 6.28
N LEU A 190 -3.07 0.15 4.99
CA LEU A 190 -3.12 1.46 4.33
C LEU A 190 -4.18 2.40 4.94
N LYS A 191 -5.28 1.87 5.46
CA LYS A 191 -6.36 2.67 6.04
C LYS A 191 -6.11 3.04 7.50
N VAL A 192 -5.53 2.12 8.27
CA VAL A 192 -5.23 2.31 9.70
C VAL A 192 -3.89 2.98 9.92
N GLY A 193 -2.87 2.64 9.11
CA GLY A 193 -1.54 3.28 9.14
C GLY A 193 -1.57 4.77 8.82
N ASN A 194 -2.60 5.24 8.08
CA ASN A 194 -2.84 6.67 7.83
C ASN A 194 -3.52 7.39 9.02
N LYS A 195 -3.82 6.67 10.13
CA LYS A 195 -4.36 7.32 11.32
C LYS A 195 -3.22 8.02 12.05
N THR A 196 -3.39 9.33 12.24
CA THR A 196 -2.43 10.19 12.92
C THR A 196 -2.18 9.73 14.36
N GLU A 197 -1.00 10.03 14.87
CA GLU A 197 -0.57 9.82 16.24
C GLU A 197 -1.57 10.44 17.23
N ASP A 198 -1.75 9.81 18.36
CA ASP A 198 -2.53 10.33 19.47
C ASP A 198 -1.74 10.24 20.79
N LYS A 199 -2.29 10.80 21.88
CA LYS A 199 -1.61 10.83 23.18
C LYS A 199 -1.23 9.44 23.72
N ASN A 200 -1.96 8.40 23.33
CA ASN A 200 -1.73 7.02 23.77
C ASN A 200 -0.83 6.25 22.82
N HIS A 201 -0.72 6.70 21.56
CA HIS A 201 0.05 6.07 20.50
C HIS A 201 0.94 7.13 19.81
N PRO A 202 2.03 7.56 20.48
CA PRO A 202 2.90 8.63 19.97
C PRO A 202 3.66 8.25 18.69
N PHE A 203 3.78 6.96 18.38
CA PHE A 203 4.37 6.44 17.13
C PHE A 203 3.32 6.02 16.08
N GLY A 204 2.04 6.38 16.31
CA GLY A 204 0.93 6.01 15.44
C GLY A 204 0.51 4.55 15.57
N TYR A 205 -0.24 4.07 14.57
CA TYR A 205 -0.88 2.75 14.58
C TYR A 205 -0.26 1.77 13.57
N GLY A 206 0.89 2.11 12.96
CA GLY A 206 1.51 1.28 11.91
C GLY A 206 1.84 -0.15 12.33
N LYS A 207 2.25 -0.37 13.59
CA LYS A 207 2.54 -1.72 14.11
C LYS A 207 1.32 -2.64 14.24
N LEU A 208 0.08 -2.11 14.18
CA LEU A 208 -1.14 -2.95 14.20
C LEU A 208 -1.22 -3.89 13.00
N GLU A 209 -0.78 -3.44 11.84
CA GLU A 209 -0.70 -4.29 10.64
C GLU A 209 0.17 -5.51 10.89
N SER A 210 1.34 -5.31 11.48
CA SER A 210 2.27 -6.41 11.81
C SER A 210 1.68 -7.38 12.84
N VAL A 211 0.93 -6.88 13.84
CA VAL A 211 0.23 -7.76 14.81
C VAL A 211 -0.78 -8.66 14.11
N PHE A 212 -1.63 -8.10 13.24
CA PHE A 212 -2.61 -8.88 12.49
C PHE A 212 -1.93 -9.86 11.53
N SER A 213 -0.85 -9.46 10.87
CA SER A 213 -0.09 -10.32 9.96
C SER A 213 0.50 -11.53 10.68
N VAL A 214 1.06 -11.37 11.88
CA VAL A 214 1.58 -12.49 12.69
C VAL A 214 0.46 -13.45 13.09
N ILE A 215 -0.70 -12.95 13.54
CA ILE A 215 -1.84 -13.77 13.91
C ILE A 215 -2.32 -14.60 12.71
N ILE A 216 -2.48 -13.97 11.55
CA ILE A 216 -2.93 -14.64 10.33
C ILE A 216 -1.88 -15.63 9.84
N GLY A 217 -0.60 -15.26 9.84
CA GLY A 217 0.49 -16.16 9.52
C GLY A 217 0.48 -17.42 10.37
N ALA A 218 0.19 -17.31 11.67
CA ALA A 218 0.05 -18.46 12.57
C ALA A 218 -1.12 -19.37 12.14
N PHE A 219 -2.29 -18.83 11.78
CA PHE A 219 -3.40 -19.63 11.24
C PHE A 219 -3.04 -20.32 9.93
N ILE A 220 -2.30 -19.66 9.04
CA ILE A 220 -1.84 -20.21 7.77
C ILE A 220 -0.91 -21.41 8.04
N VAL A 221 0.09 -21.23 8.91
CA VAL A 221 1.04 -22.30 9.29
C VAL A 221 0.31 -23.51 9.90
N MET A 222 -0.63 -23.27 10.83
CA MET A 222 -1.42 -24.35 11.44
C MET A 222 -2.23 -25.11 10.38
N THR A 223 -2.92 -24.41 9.48
CA THR A 223 -3.72 -25.02 8.43
C THR A 223 -2.85 -25.83 7.45
N ALA A 224 -1.72 -25.27 7.03
CA ALA A 224 -0.77 -25.96 6.17
C ALA A 224 -0.23 -27.24 6.84
N PHE A 225 0.09 -27.16 8.12
CA PHE A 225 0.56 -28.30 8.91
C PHE A 225 -0.48 -29.42 8.99
N ASP A 226 -1.76 -29.09 9.20
CA ASP A 226 -2.85 -30.08 9.20
C ASP A 226 -2.99 -30.78 7.84
N ILE A 227 -2.85 -30.03 6.72
CA ILE A 227 -2.89 -30.62 5.38
C ILE A 227 -1.68 -31.52 5.14
N ILE A 228 -0.48 -31.12 5.58
CA ILE A 228 0.75 -31.93 5.48
C ILE A 228 0.55 -33.25 6.21
N ILE A 229 0.12 -33.23 7.48
CA ILE A 229 -0.12 -34.45 8.28
C ILE A 229 -1.18 -35.32 7.62
N SER A 230 -2.28 -34.75 7.16
CA SER A 230 -3.35 -35.46 6.47
C SER A 230 -2.83 -36.12 5.20
N SER A 231 -2.03 -35.41 4.40
CA SER A 231 -1.44 -35.92 3.17
C SER A 231 -0.48 -37.09 3.44
N ILE A 232 0.38 -36.97 4.46
CA ILE A 232 1.31 -38.04 4.86
C ILE A 232 0.53 -39.28 5.31
N LYS A 233 -0.50 -39.11 6.14
CA LYS A 233 -1.36 -40.22 6.59
C LYS A 233 -2.01 -40.93 5.40
N LYS A 234 -2.56 -40.23 4.43
CA LYS A 234 -3.15 -40.79 3.22
C LYS A 234 -2.14 -41.63 2.40
N ILE A 235 -0.89 -41.19 2.34
CA ILE A 235 0.17 -41.97 1.66
C ILE A 235 0.49 -43.25 2.41
N ILE A 236 0.58 -43.23 3.75
CA ILE A 236 0.94 -44.37 4.58
C ILE A 236 -0.20 -45.39 4.64
N ASP A 237 -1.42 -44.90 4.91
CA ASP A 237 -2.58 -45.75 5.15
C ASP A 237 -3.18 -46.30 3.84
N GLY A 238 -2.82 -45.72 2.69
CA GLY A 238 -3.40 -46.04 1.38
C GLY A 238 -4.91 -45.78 1.32
N SER A 239 -5.43 -44.97 2.27
CA SER A 239 -6.85 -44.72 2.44
C SER A 239 -7.26 -43.40 1.75
N ASP A 240 -8.54 -43.30 1.39
CA ASP A 240 -9.19 -42.21 0.71
C ASP A 240 -8.77 -41.99 -0.75
N ASN A 241 -9.38 -42.77 -1.62
CA ASN A 241 -9.30 -42.50 -3.06
C ASN A 241 -10.03 -41.20 -3.40
N ILE A 242 -9.31 -40.30 -4.06
CA ILE A 242 -9.95 -39.12 -4.65
C ILE A 242 -11.09 -39.52 -5.57
N ASN A 243 -12.23 -38.90 -5.41
CA ASN A 243 -13.37 -39.10 -6.31
C ASN A 243 -13.28 -38.11 -7.49
N VAL A 244 -12.54 -38.50 -8.54
CA VAL A 244 -12.31 -37.62 -9.71
C VAL A 244 -13.57 -37.56 -10.56
N THR A 245 -14.35 -36.53 -10.34
CA THR A 245 -15.54 -36.23 -11.12
C THR A 245 -15.25 -35.13 -12.17
N PRO A 246 -16.05 -35.05 -13.26
CA PRO A 246 -15.93 -33.95 -14.22
C PRO A 246 -16.07 -32.53 -13.56
N ILE A 247 -16.84 -32.44 -12.48
CA ILE A 247 -17.03 -31.20 -11.72
C ILE A 247 -15.73 -30.74 -11.12
N LEU A 248 -14.89 -31.63 -10.57
CA LEU A 248 -13.60 -31.29 -9.98
C LEU A 248 -12.65 -30.65 -11.01
N ILE A 249 -12.59 -31.27 -12.20
CA ILE A 249 -11.79 -30.75 -13.32
C ILE A 249 -12.34 -29.40 -13.81
N LEU A 250 -13.67 -29.28 -13.91
CA LEU A 250 -14.32 -28.03 -14.34
C LEU A 250 -14.00 -26.87 -13.39
N ILE A 251 -14.08 -27.06 -12.08
CA ILE A 251 -13.78 -26.05 -11.08
C ILE A 251 -12.33 -25.59 -11.19
N THR A 252 -11.40 -26.51 -11.36
CA THR A 252 -9.98 -26.20 -11.52
C THR A 252 -9.71 -25.41 -12.79
N LEU A 253 -10.35 -25.78 -13.91
CA LEU A 253 -10.25 -25.06 -15.19
C LEU A 253 -10.85 -23.65 -15.10
N ILE A 254 -12.01 -23.50 -14.47
CA ILE A 254 -12.63 -22.18 -14.22
C ILE A 254 -11.68 -21.32 -13.39
N SER A 255 -11.08 -21.88 -12.34
CA SER A 255 -10.13 -21.18 -11.48
C SER A 255 -8.92 -20.66 -12.27
N ILE A 256 -8.30 -21.51 -13.10
CA ILE A 256 -7.17 -21.14 -13.95
C ILE A 256 -7.60 -20.00 -14.92
N THR A 257 -8.75 -20.14 -15.56
CA THR A 257 -9.25 -19.15 -16.52
C THR A 257 -9.45 -17.78 -15.87
N ILE A 258 -10.05 -17.74 -14.69
CA ILE A 258 -10.26 -16.50 -13.93
C ILE A 258 -8.92 -15.88 -13.54
N LYS A 259 -7.95 -16.66 -13.06
CA LYS A 259 -6.61 -16.18 -12.70
C LYS A 259 -5.84 -15.64 -13.91
N ILE A 260 -5.97 -16.27 -15.09
CA ILE A 260 -5.39 -15.75 -16.35
C ILE A 260 -6.01 -14.40 -16.73
N ILE A 261 -7.33 -14.25 -16.56
CA ILE A 261 -8.01 -12.96 -16.83
C ILE A 261 -7.52 -11.89 -15.86
N GLN A 262 -7.43 -12.19 -14.57
CA GLN A 262 -6.91 -11.26 -13.55
C GLN A 262 -5.46 -10.86 -13.86
N TYR A 263 -4.58 -11.82 -14.13
CA TYR A 263 -3.19 -11.59 -14.53
C TYR A 263 -3.08 -10.66 -15.75
N SER A 264 -3.86 -10.98 -16.80
CA SER A 264 -3.85 -10.20 -18.04
C SER A 264 -4.33 -8.77 -17.83
N SER A 265 -5.38 -8.58 -17.02
CA SER A 265 -5.93 -7.27 -16.66
C SER A 265 -4.92 -6.39 -15.94
N ILE A 266 -4.20 -6.94 -14.95
CA ILE A 266 -3.15 -6.23 -14.22
C ILE A 266 -1.95 -5.94 -15.13
N ARG A 267 -1.53 -6.90 -15.95
CA ARG A 267 -0.42 -6.72 -16.88
C ARG A 267 -0.66 -5.57 -17.87
N ILE A 268 -1.89 -5.43 -18.37
CA ILE A 268 -2.28 -4.33 -19.25
C ILE A 268 -2.24 -2.99 -18.50
N THR A 269 -2.69 -2.97 -17.25
CA THR A 269 -2.68 -1.77 -16.42
C THR A 269 -1.26 -1.34 -16.05
N LEU A 270 -0.37 -2.28 -15.73
CA LEU A 270 1.05 -2.03 -15.43
C LEU A 270 1.83 -1.42 -16.59
N LYS A 271 1.47 -1.73 -17.83
CA LYS A 271 2.10 -1.07 -19.01
C LYS A 271 1.84 0.43 -19.04
N LYS A 272 0.79 0.90 -18.37
CA LYS A 272 0.39 2.32 -18.32
C LYS A 272 0.83 3.02 -17.03
N GLU A 273 1.09 2.29 -15.96
CA GLU A 273 1.40 2.83 -14.63
C GLU A 273 2.45 1.96 -13.92
N LYS A 274 3.57 2.58 -13.49
CA LYS A 274 4.62 1.90 -12.72
C LYS A 274 4.22 1.90 -11.23
N SER A 275 3.49 0.91 -10.76
CA SER A 275 3.15 0.70 -9.36
C SER A 275 3.84 -0.55 -8.81
N LEU A 276 4.51 -0.43 -7.66
CA LEU A 276 5.13 -1.55 -6.96
C LEU A 276 4.08 -2.57 -6.51
N LEU A 277 2.96 -2.09 -5.97
CA LEU A 277 1.82 -2.92 -5.56
C LEU A 277 1.31 -3.80 -6.72
N MET A 278 1.14 -3.22 -7.93
CA MET A 278 0.69 -3.98 -9.09
C MET A 278 1.71 -5.01 -9.56
N LYS A 279 3.02 -4.76 -9.35
CA LYS A 279 4.06 -5.76 -9.66
C LYS A 279 3.98 -6.95 -8.73
N SER A 280 3.73 -6.71 -7.43
CA SER A 280 3.50 -7.77 -6.45
C SER A 280 2.30 -8.62 -6.84
N LEU A 281 1.13 -8.00 -7.03
CA LEU A 281 -0.09 -8.69 -7.46
C LEU A 281 0.09 -9.50 -8.76
N LEU A 282 0.91 -9.01 -9.70
CA LEU A 282 1.21 -9.74 -10.92
C LEU A 282 2.03 -11.02 -10.65
N LYS A 283 2.98 -10.95 -9.71
CA LYS A 283 3.77 -12.10 -9.27
C LYS A 283 2.87 -13.14 -8.60
N ASP A 284 1.99 -12.70 -7.71
CA ASP A 284 1.06 -13.56 -6.96
C ASP A 284 0.12 -14.31 -7.93
N TYR A 285 -0.52 -13.61 -8.86
CA TYR A 285 -1.39 -14.27 -9.85
C TYR A 285 -0.64 -15.22 -10.78
N LYS A 286 0.63 -14.96 -11.09
CA LYS A 286 1.46 -15.90 -11.85
C LYS A 286 1.71 -17.19 -11.05
N MET A 287 2.00 -17.07 -9.76
CA MET A 287 2.20 -18.22 -8.88
C MET A 287 0.91 -19.01 -8.71
N ASP A 288 -0.23 -18.37 -8.51
CA ASP A 288 -1.54 -18.99 -8.46
C ASP A 288 -1.87 -19.84 -9.71
N ILE A 289 -1.57 -19.32 -10.90
CA ILE A 289 -1.77 -20.04 -12.16
C ILE A 289 -0.90 -21.31 -12.17
N LEU A 290 0.36 -21.20 -11.74
CA LEU A 290 1.28 -22.35 -11.69
C LEU A 290 0.81 -23.41 -10.70
N ILE A 291 0.42 -23.02 -9.48
CA ILE A 291 -0.08 -23.90 -8.43
C ILE A 291 -1.35 -24.60 -8.92
N THR A 292 -2.37 -23.86 -9.36
CA THR A 292 -3.64 -24.43 -9.79
C THR A 292 -3.47 -25.32 -11.04
N THR A 293 -2.51 -25.01 -11.93
CA THR A 293 -2.16 -25.87 -13.07
C THR A 293 -1.54 -27.19 -12.60
N SER A 294 -0.64 -27.14 -11.60
CA SER A 294 -0.06 -28.35 -11.00
C SER A 294 -1.13 -29.21 -10.33
N VAL A 295 -2.11 -28.59 -9.66
CA VAL A 295 -3.28 -29.27 -9.08
C VAL A 295 -4.11 -29.94 -10.16
N LEU A 296 -4.38 -29.28 -11.28
CA LEU A 296 -5.10 -29.90 -12.41
C LEU A 296 -4.38 -31.13 -12.94
N ILE A 297 -3.06 -31.04 -13.11
CA ILE A 297 -2.23 -32.16 -13.52
C ILE A 297 -2.30 -33.31 -12.49
N GLY A 298 -2.19 -32.99 -11.20
CA GLY A 298 -2.31 -33.96 -10.11
C GLY A 298 -3.64 -34.72 -10.12
N ILE A 299 -4.76 -34.00 -10.30
CA ILE A 299 -6.11 -34.55 -10.40
C ILE A 299 -6.22 -35.49 -11.65
N ILE A 300 -5.70 -35.05 -12.79
CA ILE A 300 -5.73 -35.87 -14.02
C ILE A 300 -4.89 -37.14 -13.86
N LEU A 301 -3.67 -37.03 -13.36
CA LEU A 301 -2.78 -38.16 -13.10
C LEU A 301 -3.39 -39.12 -12.06
N SER A 302 -4.07 -38.56 -11.06
CA SER A 302 -4.80 -39.33 -10.06
C SER A 302 -5.89 -40.23 -10.67
N LYS A 303 -6.57 -39.73 -11.71
CA LYS A 303 -7.60 -40.44 -12.41
C LYS A 303 -7.06 -41.63 -13.24
N TYR A 304 -5.93 -41.42 -13.93
CA TYR A 304 -5.44 -42.38 -14.93
C TYR A 304 -4.31 -43.29 -14.44
N ILE A 305 -3.54 -42.87 -13.40
CA ILE A 305 -2.37 -43.62 -12.94
C ILE A 305 -2.55 -44.07 -11.49
N SER A 306 -2.61 -43.14 -10.52
CA SER A 306 -2.74 -43.46 -9.10
C SER A 306 -3.19 -42.25 -8.29
N HIS A 307 -4.10 -42.46 -7.33
CA HIS A 307 -4.58 -41.46 -6.40
C HIS A 307 -3.46 -40.73 -5.62
N VAL A 308 -2.30 -41.35 -5.50
CA VAL A 308 -1.12 -40.79 -4.82
C VAL A 308 -0.65 -39.46 -5.45
N PHE A 309 -0.87 -39.27 -6.75
CA PHE A 309 -0.46 -38.02 -7.42
C PHE A 309 -1.20 -36.79 -6.90
N ASP A 310 -2.50 -36.88 -6.60
CA ASP A 310 -3.24 -35.80 -5.97
C ASP A 310 -2.68 -35.47 -4.59
N VAL A 311 -2.36 -36.50 -3.80
CA VAL A 311 -1.83 -36.35 -2.44
C VAL A 311 -0.42 -35.71 -2.47
N ILE A 312 0.44 -36.16 -3.40
CA ILE A 312 1.79 -35.57 -3.57
C ILE A 312 1.70 -34.08 -3.94
N VAL A 313 0.86 -33.74 -4.90
CA VAL A 313 0.68 -32.32 -5.28
C VAL A 313 0.11 -31.53 -4.10
N GLY A 314 -0.87 -32.08 -3.38
CA GLY A 314 -1.41 -31.48 -2.16
C GLY A 314 -0.34 -31.24 -1.09
N LEU A 315 0.57 -32.20 -0.89
CA LEU A 315 1.71 -32.09 0.03
C LEU A 315 2.68 -30.97 -0.41
N LEU A 316 3.02 -30.91 -1.69
CA LEU A 316 3.93 -29.88 -2.22
C LEU A 316 3.33 -28.48 -2.08
N VAL A 317 2.05 -28.33 -2.40
CA VAL A 317 1.35 -27.03 -2.24
C VAL A 317 1.26 -26.65 -0.77
N SER A 318 0.95 -27.60 0.13
CA SER A 318 0.88 -27.28 1.57
C SER A 318 2.24 -26.92 2.18
N LEU A 319 3.34 -27.51 1.71
CA LEU A 319 4.70 -27.10 2.09
C LEU A 319 5.00 -25.67 1.61
N TYR A 320 4.55 -25.31 0.42
CA TYR A 320 4.67 -23.95 -0.09
C TYR A 320 3.89 -22.95 0.80
N ILE A 321 2.63 -23.26 1.14
CA ILE A 321 1.79 -22.43 2.03
C ILE A 321 2.44 -22.29 3.42
N PHE A 322 2.99 -23.39 3.95
CA PHE A 322 3.70 -23.39 5.23
C PHE A 322 4.87 -22.39 5.20
N LYS A 323 5.66 -22.43 4.12
CA LYS A 323 6.78 -21.51 3.92
C LYS A 323 6.30 -20.05 3.87
N GLU A 324 5.26 -19.74 3.11
CA GLU A 324 4.70 -18.38 3.02
C GLU A 324 4.18 -17.87 4.36
N GLY A 325 3.45 -18.72 5.10
CA GLY A 325 2.98 -18.38 6.45
C GLY A 325 4.13 -18.12 7.42
N TYR A 326 5.19 -18.93 7.35
CA TYR A 326 6.39 -18.72 8.17
C TYR A 326 7.13 -17.43 7.80
N GLU A 327 7.28 -17.13 6.51
CA GLU A 327 7.89 -15.87 6.02
C GLU A 327 7.09 -14.66 6.50
N LEU A 328 5.75 -14.70 6.42
CA LEU A 328 4.86 -13.65 6.91
C LEU A 328 5.05 -13.40 8.41
N ILE A 329 5.09 -14.46 9.22
CA ILE A 329 5.34 -14.35 10.67
C ILE A 329 6.72 -13.74 10.93
N SER A 330 7.75 -14.27 10.26
CA SER A 330 9.14 -13.85 10.50
C SER A 330 9.37 -12.38 10.13
N GLU A 331 8.82 -11.92 9.01
CA GLU A 331 8.95 -10.54 8.55
C GLU A 331 8.27 -9.57 9.52
N HIS A 332 7.02 -9.81 9.85
CA HIS A 332 6.28 -8.92 10.74
C HIS A 332 6.71 -9.02 12.21
N ALA A 333 7.20 -10.19 12.67
CA ALA A 333 7.81 -10.31 13.99
C ALA A 333 9.08 -9.47 14.12
N LYS A 334 9.90 -9.37 13.08
CA LYS A 334 11.08 -8.48 13.06
C LYS A 334 10.66 -7.02 13.22
N ILE A 335 9.59 -6.59 12.55
CA ILE A 335 9.06 -5.21 12.69
C ILE A 335 8.57 -4.96 14.12
N LEU A 336 7.86 -5.92 14.73
CA LEU A 336 7.37 -5.81 16.12
C LEU A 336 8.48 -5.77 17.15
N LEU A 337 9.59 -6.47 16.88
CA LEU A 337 10.78 -6.54 17.75
C LEU A 337 11.79 -5.42 17.48
N ASP A 338 11.41 -4.42 16.66
CA ASP A 338 12.28 -3.31 16.27
C ASP A 338 13.64 -3.78 15.73
N ASN A 339 13.62 -4.83 14.89
CA ASN A 339 14.83 -5.34 14.27
C ASN A 339 15.45 -4.26 13.39
N GLN A 340 16.74 -4.01 13.59
CA GLN A 340 17.47 -2.94 12.94
C GLN A 340 18.09 -3.41 11.63
N ASP A 341 18.07 -2.55 10.60
CA ASP A 341 18.84 -2.75 9.39
C ASP A 341 20.25 -2.18 9.60
N GLU A 342 21.22 -3.07 9.89
CA GLU A 342 22.60 -2.69 10.15
C GLU A 342 23.23 -1.90 8.98
N LYS A 343 22.88 -2.23 7.74
CA LYS A 343 23.40 -1.53 6.55
C LYS A 343 22.90 -0.10 6.49
N LEU A 344 21.60 0.10 6.71
CA LEU A 344 21.01 1.43 6.72
C LEU A 344 21.53 2.26 7.89
N LEU A 345 21.73 1.63 9.06
CA LEU A 345 22.36 2.29 10.21
C LEU A 345 23.80 2.72 9.92
N ASP A 346 24.59 1.88 9.26
CA ASP A 346 25.96 2.22 8.87
C ASP A 346 25.98 3.35 7.83
N GLU A 347 25.07 3.35 6.85
CA GLU A 347 24.93 4.44 5.88
C GLU A 347 24.57 5.76 6.57
N ILE A 348 23.59 5.73 7.51
CA ILE A 348 23.22 6.90 8.30
C ILE A 348 24.39 7.39 9.15
N LYS A 349 25.13 6.47 9.79
CA LYS A 349 26.31 6.81 10.58
C LYS A 349 27.39 7.48 9.74
N GLN A 350 27.68 6.97 8.54
CA GLN A 350 28.63 7.60 7.63
C GLN A 350 28.16 8.99 7.22
N MET A 351 26.90 9.16 6.85
CA MET A 351 26.34 10.48 6.52
C MET A 351 26.44 11.48 7.67
N ILE A 352 26.24 11.02 8.92
CA ILE A 352 26.35 11.89 10.10
C ILE A 352 27.80 12.31 10.36
N LEU A 353 28.77 11.38 10.17
CA LEU A 353 30.20 11.65 10.36
C LEU A 353 30.82 12.50 9.23
N GLU A 354 30.11 12.76 8.13
CA GLU A 354 30.51 13.73 7.10
C GLU A 354 30.37 15.19 7.57
N PHE A 355 29.65 15.45 8.67
CA PHE A 355 29.55 16.82 9.23
C PHE A 355 30.75 17.10 10.12
N GLU A 356 31.52 18.16 9.80
CA GLU A 356 32.73 18.56 10.53
C GLU A 356 32.50 18.86 12.02
N GLU A 357 31.28 19.21 12.41
CA GLU A 357 30.89 19.54 13.77
C GLU A 357 30.65 18.28 14.65
N ILE A 358 30.65 17.07 14.07
CA ILE A 358 30.36 15.81 14.77
C ILE A 358 31.60 14.95 14.83
N GLU A 359 32.22 14.85 16.00
CA GLU A 359 33.42 14.04 16.23
C GLU A 359 33.11 12.54 16.35
N ASN A 360 31.95 12.19 16.95
CA ASN A 360 31.53 10.80 17.11
C ASN A 360 30.02 10.68 17.19
N ALA A 361 29.51 9.53 16.77
CA ALA A 361 28.10 9.21 16.83
C ALA A 361 27.95 7.74 17.24
N HIS A 362 27.19 7.47 18.32
CA HIS A 362 26.97 6.14 18.91
C HIS A 362 25.54 6.00 19.41
N ASP A 363 25.15 4.75 19.75
CA ASP A 363 23.81 4.41 20.29
C ASP A 363 22.65 4.75 19.31
N TYR A 364 22.82 4.39 18.06
CA TYR A 364 21.75 4.52 17.07
C TYR A 364 20.71 3.43 17.26
N HIS A 365 19.46 3.84 17.35
CA HIS A 365 18.33 2.94 17.36
C HIS A 365 17.34 3.38 16.29
N MET A 366 16.87 2.42 15.52
CA MET A 366 15.87 2.66 14.47
C MET A 366 14.62 1.84 14.79
N THR A 367 13.47 2.48 14.72
CA THR A 367 12.18 1.80 14.84
C THR A 367 11.36 2.02 13.58
N GLN A 368 10.76 0.96 13.06
CA GLN A 368 9.86 1.03 11.93
C GLN A 368 8.43 1.23 12.44
N SER A 369 7.80 2.34 12.06
CA SER A 369 6.44 2.71 12.49
C SER A 369 5.36 2.51 11.43
N GLY A 370 5.58 1.65 10.45
CA GLY A 370 4.72 1.34 9.29
C GLY A 370 5.50 1.42 7.99
N GLU A 371 4.88 0.97 6.87
CA GLU A 371 5.45 1.09 5.51
C GLU A 371 5.33 2.51 4.95
#